data_99dae88f2a8f331a791e20d4a0646933
#
_entry.id   99dae88f2a8f331a791e20d4a0646933
#
_cell.length_a   1.000
_cell.length_b   1.000
_cell.length_c   1.000
_cell.angle_alpha   90.00
_cell.angle_beta   90.00
_cell.angle_gamma   90.00
#
_symmetry.space_group_name_H-M   'P 1'
#
loop_
_entity.id
_entity.type
_entity.pdbx_description
1 polymer ?
#
loop_
_entity_poly.entity_id
_entity_poly.type
_entity_poly.pdbx_seq_one_letter_code
_entity_poly.pdbx_strand_id
1 'polypeptide(L)'
;MGDRIVVRLKSRGEYSPDFYGHWCGLRAIRVMNALVKDGHHNGMHSLMCNFIVAVMGGKLQPFSFYIYNYGESEGAADWDNYTWTLDLDSGTWTTTDPELGGRALTIQEVEEWLDGNRDSEGTVNPFKSPGRKRSKNGKKPKRLFRRCRE
;
A
#
# COMPACT_ATOMS: atom_id res chain seq x y z
N MET A 1 -13.47 -5.83 16.39
CA MET A 1 -12.17 -5.16 16.48
C MET A 1 -11.78 -4.74 15.09
N GLY A 2 -11.16 -3.59 14.92
CA GLY A 2 -10.66 -3.13 13.62
C GLY A 2 -9.33 -3.80 13.29
N ASP A 3 -8.99 -3.86 12.01
CA ASP A 3 -7.69 -4.31 11.50
C ASP A 3 -6.86 -3.05 11.16
N ARG A 4 -6.42 -2.34 12.23
CA ARG A 4 -5.81 -1.03 12.16
C ARG A 4 -4.32 -1.12 11.88
N ILE A 5 -3.81 -0.16 11.11
CA ILE A 5 -2.38 -0.02 10.84
C ILE A 5 -2.04 1.46 10.62
N VAL A 6 -0.84 1.85 11.00
CA VAL A 6 -0.24 3.13 10.61
C VAL A 6 0.94 2.84 9.68
N VAL A 7 0.98 3.50 8.54
CA VAL A 7 2.09 3.41 7.57
C VAL A 7 2.64 4.80 7.30
N ARG A 8 3.95 4.94 7.38
CA ARG A 8 4.66 6.16 7.04
C ARG A 8 5.91 5.86 6.23
N LEU A 9 6.39 6.85 5.51
CA LEU A 9 7.62 6.80 4.75
C LEU A 9 8.65 7.74 5.37
N LYS A 10 9.91 7.41 5.20
CA LYS A 10 11.04 8.27 5.55
C LYS A 10 11.99 8.36 4.36
N SER A 11 12.49 9.55 4.07
CA SER A 11 13.53 9.76 3.07
C SER A 11 14.32 11.03 3.41
N ARG A 12 15.63 10.96 3.35
CA ARG A 12 16.55 12.08 3.62
C ARG A 12 16.32 12.77 4.96
N GLY A 13 15.93 12.00 5.98
CA GLY A 13 15.63 12.49 7.31
C GLY A 13 14.24 13.11 7.48
N GLU A 14 13.45 13.22 6.41
CA GLU A 14 12.08 13.71 6.43
C GLU A 14 11.09 12.55 6.49
N TYR A 15 9.91 12.80 7.06
CA TYR A 15 8.83 11.84 7.16
C TYR A 15 7.62 12.29 6.36
N SER A 16 6.93 11.33 5.76
CA SER A 16 5.61 11.56 5.17
C SER A 16 4.56 11.83 6.25
N PRO A 17 3.39 12.36 5.87
CA PRO A 17 2.18 12.19 6.68
C PRO A 17 1.95 10.72 7.04
N ASP A 18 1.24 10.47 8.13
CA ASP A 18 0.83 9.15 8.55
C ASP A 18 -0.42 8.71 7.78
N PHE A 19 -0.33 7.56 7.12
CA PHE A 19 -1.51 6.88 6.63
C PHE A 19 -2.05 5.98 7.74
N TYR A 20 -3.29 6.19 8.14
CA TYR A 20 -4.00 5.34 9.08
C TYR A 20 -5.09 4.55 8.34
N GLY A 21 -5.00 3.23 8.38
CA GLY A 21 -6.00 2.34 7.82
C GLY A 21 -6.74 1.57 8.91
N HIS A 22 -8.06 1.56 8.88
CA HIS A 22 -8.90 0.92 9.89
C HIS A 22 -9.19 -0.55 9.58
N TRP A 23 -9.21 -0.93 8.30
CA TRP A 23 -9.62 -2.26 7.84
C TRP A 23 -8.66 -2.84 6.78
N CYS A 24 -7.45 -2.41 6.72
CA CYS A 24 -6.50 -2.90 5.71
C CYS A 24 -5.35 -3.75 6.28
N GLY A 25 -5.12 -3.68 7.58
CA GLY A 25 -4.14 -4.49 8.29
C GLY A 25 -2.79 -4.62 7.59
N LEU A 26 -2.16 -5.74 7.76
CA LEU A 26 -0.86 -6.06 7.15
C LEU A 26 -0.88 -6.09 5.61
N ARG A 27 -2.06 -6.13 4.98
CA ARG A 27 -2.20 -5.97 3.53
C ARG A 27 -1.60 -4.64 3.04
N ALA A 28 -1.66 -3.59 3.85
CA ALA A 28 -1.05 -2.30 3.52
C ALA A 28 0.45 -2.43 3.28
N ILE A 29 1.15 -3.22 4.09
CA ILE A 29 2.60 -3.46 3.92
C ILE A 29 2.89 -4.18 2.61
N ARG A 30 2.09 -5.21 2.25
CA ARG A 30 2.25 -5.92 0.97
C ARG A 30 2.05 -4.99 -0.24
N VAL A 31 1.06 -4.10 -0.18
CA VAL A 31 0.82 -3.11 -1.24
C VAL A 31 2.00 -2.17 -1.37
N MET A 32 2.54 -1.67 -0.26
CA MET A 32 3.71 -0.79 -0.26
C MET A 32 4.94 -1.51 -0.84
N ASN A 33 5.22 -2.73 -0.41
CA ASN A 33 6.33 -3.53 -0.92
C ASN A 33 6.23 -3.75 -2.43
N ALA A 34 5.03 -4.05 -2.93
CA ALA A 34 4.80 -4.24 -4.36
C ALA A 34 5.10 -2.97 -5.16
N LEU A 35 4.63 -1.80 -4.69
CA LEU A 35 4.88 -0.52 -5.34
C LEU A 35 6.37 -0.17 -5.40
N VAL A 36 7.11 -0.43 -4.31
CA VAL A 36 8.55 -0.19 -4.26
C VAL A 36 9.29 -1.13 -5.21
N LYS A 37 8.97 -2.42 -5.21
CA LYS A 37 9.58 -3.41 -6.11
C LYS A 37 9.33 -3.12 -7.58
N ASP A 38 8.11 -2.68 -7.91
CA ASP A 38 7.72 -2.37 -9.28
C ASP A 38 8.23 -0.99 -9.76
N GLY A 39 8.87 -0.22 -8.87
CA GLY A 39 9.39 1.10 -9.19
C GLY A 39 8.32 2.16 -9.46
N HIS A 40 7.10 1.95 -8.99
CA HIS A 40 5.95 2.86 -9.18
C HIS A 40 6.04 4.11 -8.31
N HIS A 41 7.20 4.75 -8.24
CA HIS A 41 7.36 5.96 -7.45
C HIS A 41 8.45 6.89 -8.01
N ASN A 42 8.23 8.17 -7.82
CA ASN A 42 9.21 9.23 -8.07
C ASN A 42 9.40 10.02 -6.77
N GLY A 43 9.97 9.34 -5.76
CA GLY A 43 10.17 9.88 -4.41
C GLY A 43 8.98 9.62 -3.47
N MET A 44 9.17 10.06 -2.20
CA MET A 44 8.31 9.75 -1.07
C MET A 44 6.84 10.16 -1.28
N HIS A 45 6.60 11.38 -1.77
CA HIS A 45 5.24 11.89 -1.96
C HIS A 45 4.49 11.13 -3.06
N SER A 46 5.15 10.85 -4.18
CA SER A 46 4.59 10.08 -5.28
C SER A 46 4.26 8.65 -4.83
N LEU A 47 5.15 8.03 -4.06
CA LEU A 47 4.92 6.70 -3.52
C LEU A 47 3.72 6.67 -2.58
N MET A 48 3.58 7.65 -1.68
CA MET A 48 2.45 7.73 -0.77
C MET A 48 1.12 7.90 -1.53
N CYS A 49 1.07 8.75 -2.56
CA CYS A 49 -0.12 8.91 -3.40
C CYS A 49 -0.51 7.59 -4.09
N ASN A 50 0.45 6.90 -4.71
CA ASN A 50 0.21 5.62 -5.36
C ASN A 50 -0.21 4.53 -4.38
N PHE A 51 0.37 4.54 -3.18
CA PHE A 51 0.00 3.64 -2.10
C PHE A 51 -1.46 3.83 -1.67
N ILE A 52 -1.90 5.07 -1.43
CA ILE A 52 -3.28 5.36 -1.05
C ILE A 52 -4.26 4.83 -2.10
N VAL A 53 -4.00 5.11 -3.38
CA VAL A 53 -4.84 4.64 -4.49
C VAL A 53 -4.87 3.11 -4.54
N ALA A 54 -3.72 2.46 -4.40
CA ALA A 54 -3.60 1.01 -4.49
C ALA A 54 -4.27 0.30 -3.31
N VAL A 55 -4.10 0.79 -2.08
CA VAL A 55 -4.69 0.17 -0.88
C VAL A 55 -6.20 0.33 -0.86
N MET A 56 -6.71 1.43 -1.40
CA MET A 56 -8.16 1.66 -1.57
C MET A 56 -8.78 0.80 -2.68
N GLY A 57 -7.97 0.22 -3.57
CA GLY A 57 -8.45 -0.59 -4.67
C GLY A 57 -9.34 0.16 -5.67
N GLY A 58 -9.12 1.48 -5.81
CA GLY A 58 -9.87 2.35 -6.70
C GLY A 58 -11.32 2.63 -6.27
N LYS A 59 -11.69 2.31 -5.04
CA LYS A 59 -13.04 2.56 -4.49
C LYS A 59 -12.95 3.55 -3.33
N LEU A 60 -13.90 4.49 -3.30
CA LEU A 60 -14.07 5.33 -2.12
C LEU A 60 -14.54 4.45 -0.95
N GLN A 61 -13.79 4.52 0.14
CA GLN A 61 -14.11 3.81 1.38
C GLN A 61 -14.17 4.84 2.52
N PRO A 62 -15.30 5.53 2.69
CA PRO A 62 -15.45 6.53 3.73
C PRO A 62 -15.23 5.89 5.10
N PHE A 63 -14.56 6.62 5.98
CA PHE A 63 -14.26 6.21 7.36
C PHE A 63 -13.31 5.00 7.52
N SER A 64 -12.65 4.56 6.44
CA SER A 64 -11.71 3.45 6.52
C SER A 64 -10.26 3.89 6.48
N PHE A 65 -9.97 5.09 5.95
CA PHE A 65 -8.62 5.62 5.79
C PHE A 65 -8.56 7.09 6.18
N TYR A 66 -7.47 7.46 6.86
CA TYR A 66 -7.21 8.83 7.29
C TYR A 66 -5.75 9.18 7.02
N ILE A 67 -5.50 10.46 6.77
CA ILE A 67 -4.17 11.02 6.67
C ILE A 67 -3.99 11.99 7.84
N TYR A 68 -2.99 11.76 8.65
CA TYR A 68 -2.61 12.60 9.77
C TYR A 68 -1.26 13.24 9.52
N ASN A 69 -0.95 14.33 10.20
CA ASN A 69 0.42 14.81 10.23
C ASN A 69 1.32 13.75 10.89
N TYR A 70 2.60 13.78 10.55
CA TYR A 70 3.57 12.87 11.15
C TYR A 70 3.48 12.86 12.68
N GLY A 71 3.34 11.68 13.26
CA GLY A 71 3.27 11.47 14.71
C GLY A 71 1.89 11.64 15.34
N GLU A 72 0.92 12.25 14.67
CA GLU A 72 -0.43 12.45 15.25
C GLU A 72 -1.22 11.15 15.42
N SER A 73 -0.89 10.11 14.67
CA SER A 73 -1.51 8.79 14.77
C SER A 73 -0.70 7.80 15.62
N GLU A 74 0.31 8.26 16.33
CA GLU A 74 1.15 7.40 17.16
C GLU A 74 0.31 6.68 18.22
N GLY A 75 0.49 5.37 18.36
CA GLY A 75 -0.30 4.52 19.23
C GLY A 75 -1.70 4.15 18.74
N ALA A 76 -2.19 4.74 17.66
CA ALA A 76 -3.55 4.47 17.16
C ALA A 76 -3.76 3.02 16.69
N ALA A 77 -2.71 2.30 16.37
CA ALA A 77 -2.72 0.92 15.91
C ALA A 77 -1.98 -0.07 16.83
N ASP A 78 -1.56 0.34 18.03
CA ASP A 78 -0.69 -0.45 18.91
C ASP A 78 -1.26 -1.78 19.39
N TRP A 79 -2.56 -1.97 19.30
CA TRP A 79 -3.24 -3.21 19.69
C TRP A 79 -3.67 -4.08 18.51
N ASP A 80 -3.34 -3.67 17.29
CA ASP A 80 -3.67 -4.40 16.07
C ASP A 80 -2.40 -4.69 15.26
N ASN A 81 -2.01 -3.83 14.31
CA ASN A 81 -0.87 -4.07 13.43
C ASN A 81 0.24 -3.02 13.57
N TYR A 82 0.21 -2.22 14.62
CA TYR A 82 1.26 -1.25 14.96
C TYR A 82 1.53 -0.18 13.90
N THR A 83 2.59 0.60 14.13
CA THR A 83 3.09 1.60 13.19
C THR A 83 4.27 1.04 12.42
N TRP A 84 4.25 1.17 11.12
CA TRP A 84 5.29 0.72 10.21
C TRP A 84 5.89 1.91 9.44
N THR A 85 7.20 2.04 9.46
CA THR A 85 7.95 3.08 8.77
C THR A 85 8.88 2.45 7.76
N LEU A 86 8.72 2.79 6.47
CA LEU A 86 9.64 2.42 5.40
C LEU A 86 10.64 3.56 5.18
N ASP A 87 11.89 3.29 5.44
CA ASP A 87 13.00 4.18 5.08
C ASP A 87 13.41 3.90 3.63
N LEU A 88 13.15 4.88 2.74
CA LEU A 88 13.43 4.74 1.31
C LEU A 88 14.92 4.82 0.98
N ASP A 89 15.72 5.42 1.85
CA ASP A 89 17.16 5.59 1.63
C ASP A 89 17.89 4.27 1.87
N SER A 90 17.46 3.49 2.86
CA SER A 90 18.01 2.16 3.19
C SER A 90 17.22 1.00 2.59
N GLY A 91 15.98 1.23 2.16
CA GLY A 91 15.07 0.18 1.71
C GLY A 91 14.61 -0.76 2.84
N THR A 92 14.57 -0.26 4.09
CA THR A 92 14.25 -1.07 5.25
C THR A 92 13.00 -0.58 5.98
N TRP A 93 12.29 -1.52 6.58
CA TRP A 93 11.17 -1.27 7.46
C TRP A 93 11.60 -1.26 8.93
N THR A 94 10.96 -0.39 9.71
CA THR A 94 10.93 -0.46 11.17
C THR A 94 9.49 -0.46 11.65
N THR A 95 9.21 -1.07 12.79
CA THR A 95 7.85 -1.12 13.36
C THR A 95 7.90 -0.92 14.87
N THR A 96 6.79 -0.43 15.42
CA THR A 96 6.59 -0.36 16.87
C THR A 96 6.11 -1.70 17.46
N ASP A 97 5.93 -2.74 16.64
CA ASP A 97 5.62 -4.08 17.11
C ASP A 97 6.73 -4.61 18.04
N PRO A 98 6.41 -4.87 19.31
CA PRO A 98 7.41 -5.32 20.29
C PRO A 98 8.00 -6.69 19.95
N GLU A 99 7.30 -7.56 19.21
CA GLU A 99 7.80 -8.88 18.79
C GLU A 99 8.93 -8.75 17.78
N LEU A 100 8.93 -7.69 16.98
CA LEU A 100 9.97 -7.43 15.99
C LEU A 100 11.12 -6.57 16.53
N GLY A 101 11.02 -6.13 17.80
CA GLY A 101 12.12 -5.55 18.57
C GLY A 101 12.69 -4.24 18.05
N GLY A 102 11.94 -3.49 17.21
CA GLY A 102 12.35 -2.18 16.68
C GLY A 102 13.57 -2.24 15.73
N ARG A 103 14.03 -3.42 15.32
CA ARG A 103 15.13 -3.58 14.36
C ARG A 103 14.71 -3.16 12.95
N ALA A 104 15.68 -2.76 12.14
CA ALA A 104 15.44 -2.56 10.71
C ALA A 104 15.33 -3.92 10.00
N LEU A 105 14.30 -4.08 9.19
CA LEU A 105 13.96 -5.28 8.42
C LEU A 105 14.02 -4.95 6.93
N THR A 106 14.66 -5.78 6.15
CA THR A 106 14.59 -5.67 4.68
C THR A 106 13.17 -5.99 4.19
N ILE A 107 12.83 -5.51 3.00
CA ILE A 107 11.53 -5.83 2.37
C ILE A 107 11.34 -7.35 2.28
N GLN A 108 12.38 -8.11 2.00
CA GLN A 108 12.31 -9.57 1.92
C GLN A 108 12.01 -10.20 3.29
N GLU A 109 12.70 -9.77 4.34
CA GLU A 109 12.44 -10.27 5.71
C GLU A 109 11.00 -9.99 6.15
N VAL A 110 10.48 -8.81 5.80
CA VAL A 110 9.08 -8.47 6.09
C VAL A 110 8.11 -9.36 5.31
N GLU A 111 8.39 -9.64 4.05
CA GLU A 111 7.53 -10.55 3.27
C GLU A 111 7.54 -11.98 3.81
N GLU A 112 8.71 -12.49 4.19
CA GLU A 112 8.84 -13.81 4.84
C GLU A 112 8.06 -13.86 6.16
N TRP A 113 8.17 -12.79 6.96
CA TRP A 113 7.40 -12.66 8.20
C TRP A 113 5.89 -12.60 7.93
N LEU A 114 5.45 -11.81 6.96
CA LEU A 114 4.05 -11.71 6.55
C LEU A 114 3.51 -13.07 6.04
N ASP A 115 4.34 -13.86 5.36
CA ASP A 115 3.97 -15.19 4.88
C ASP A 115 3.84 -16.21 6.01
N GLY A 116 4.61 -16.06 7.07
CA GLY A 116 4.51 -16.87 8.30
C GLY A 116 3.30 -16.53 9.17
N ASN A 117 2.86 -15.28 9.12
CA ASN A 117 1.73 -14.75 9.89
C ASN A 117 0.46 -14.62 9.02
N ARG A 118 0.22 -15.57 8.13
CA ARG A 118 -0.97 -15.59 7.27
C ARG A 118 -2.23 -15.70 8.11
N ASP A 119 -2.87 -14.57 8.37
CA ASP A 119 -4.30 -14.56 8.55
C ASP A 119 -4.96 -14.89 7.21
N SER A 120 -5.95 -15.74 7.26
CA SER A 120 -6.57 -16.53 6.20
C SER A 120 -7.24 -15.78 5.05
N GLU A 121 -6.94 -14.54 4.81
CA GLU A 121 -7.45 -13.78 3.67
C GLU A 121 -6.45 -13.85 2.50
N GLY A 122 -6.85 -14.66 1.52
CA GLY A 122 -6.09 -14.94 0.32
C GLY A 122 -5.49 -13.70 -0.33
N THR A 123 -4.23 -13.80 -0.71
CA THR A 123 -3.46 -12.82 -1.45
C THR A 123 -4.19 -12.40 -2.73
N VAL A 124 -5.02 -11.38 -2.64
CA VAL A 124 -5.51 -10.67 -3.82
C VAL A 124 -4.38 -9.72 -4.22
N ASN A 125 -3.65 -10.08 -5.28
CA ASN A 125 -2.71 -9.16 -5.92
C ASN A 125 -3.54 -7.98 -6.46
N PRO A 126 -3.44 -6.77 -5.88
CA PRO A 126 -4.27 -5.63 -6.29
C PRO A 126 -3.98 -5.16 -7.72
N PHE A 127 -2.88 -5.63 -8.32
CA PHE A 127 -2.46 -5.28 -9.68
C PHE A 127 -2.79 -6.36 -10.73
N LYS A 128 -3.29 -7.53 -10.33
CA LYS A 128 -3.90 -8.44 -11.30
C LYS A 128 -5.27 -7.86 -11.67
N SER A 129 -5.30 -7.11 -12.74
CA SER A 129 -6.57 -6.85 -13.44
C SER A 129 -7.32 -8.17 -13.57
N PRO A 130 -8.62 -8.25 -13.20
CA PRO A 130 -9.42 -9.45 -13.42
C PRO A 130 -9.25 -9.79 -14.89
N GLY A 131 -8.67 -10.95 -15.16
CA GLY A 131 -8.26 -11.36 -16.49
C GLY A 131 -9.40 -11.10 -17.47
N ARG A 132 -9.18 -10.17 -18.39
CA ARG A 132 -10.08 -9.92 -19.51
C ARG A 132 -10.19 -11.26 -20.24
N LYS A 133 -11.24 -12.00 -19.97
CA LYS A 133 -11.60 -13.18 -20.75
C LYS A 133 -11.64 -12.70 -22.19
N ARG A 134 -10.62 -13.04 -23.00
CA ARG A 134 -10.64 -12.81 -24.42
C ARG A 134 -11.88 -13.50 -24.98
N SER A 135 -12.90 -12.69 -25.26
CA SER A 135 -14.03 -13.14 -26.06
C SER A 135 -13.47 -13.59 -27.40
N LYS A 136 -13.65 -14.87 -27.71
CA LYS A 136 -13.24 -15.48 -28.98
C LYS A 136 -14.14 -15.08 -30.16
N ASN A 137 -14.87 -13.99 -30.08
CA ASN A 137 -15.69 -13.49 -31.18
C ASN A 137 -15.06 -12.24 -31.78
N GLY A 138 -14.26 -12.47 -32.81
CA GLY A 138 -13.71 -11.43 -33.65
C GLY A 138 -14.78 -10.67 -34.43
N LYS A 139 -15.06 -9.45 -34.00
CA LYS A 139 -15.53 -8.37 -34.90
C LYS A 139 -14.77 -7.11 -34.51
N LYS A 140 -13.89 -6.67 -35.40
CA LYS A 140 -13.17 -5.40 -35.29
C LYS A 140 -14.20 -4.26 -35.30
N PRO A 141 -14.19 -3.35 -34.31
CA PRO A 141 -15.00 -2.14 -34.42
C PRO A 141 -14.43 -1.23 -35.51
N LYS A 142 -15.28 -0.81 -36.44
CA LYS A 142 -14.96 0.22 -37.43
C LYS A 142 -14.65 1.52 -36.72
N ARG A 143 -13.45 2.06 -37.01
CA ARG A 143 -13.05 3.40 -36.56
C ARG A 143 -13.98 4.45 -37.15
N LEU A 144 -14.78 5.09 -36.33
CA LEU A 144 -15.47 6.34 -36.68
C LEU A 144 -14.56 7.51 -36.29
N PHE A 145 -13.80 7.99 -37.27
CA PHE A 145 -13.15 9.30 -37.15
C PHE A 145 -14.22 10.37 -37.36
N ARG A 146 -14.65 11.02 -36.29
CA ARG A 146 -15.32 12.32 -36.42
C ARG A 146 -14.25 13.40 -36.44
N ARG A 147 -14.08 14.03 -37.61
CA ARG A 147 -13.35 15.31 -37.77
C ARG A 147 -14.13 16.37 -37.01
N CYS A 148 -13.51 17.03 -36.03
CA CYS A 148 -13.90 18.36 -35.63
C CYS A 148 -13.45 19.31 -36.75
N ARG A 149 -14.38 19.97 -37.40
CA ARG A 149 -14.14 21.19 -38.20
C ARG A 149 -14.54 22.37 -37.34
N GLU A 150 -13.66 23.34 -37.33
CA GLU A 150 -13.68 24.77 -37.04
C GLU A 150 -14.98 25.34 -36.48
#